data_5651917c64d7a6ae76aa83b97e4e13ea
#
_entry.id   5651917c64d7a6ae76aa83b97e4e13ea
#
_cell.length_a   1.000
_cell.length_b   1.000
_cell.length_c   1.000
_cell.angle_alpha   90.00
_cell.angle_beta   90.00
_cell.angle_gamma   90.00
#
_symmetry.space_group_name_H-M   'P 1'
#
loop_
_entity.id
_entity.type
_entity.pdbx_description
1 polymer ?
#
loop_
_entity_poly.entity_id
_entity_poly.type
_entity_poly.pdbx_seq_one_letter_code
_entity_poly.pdbx_strand_id
1 'polypeptide(L)'
;MPGPGEAPLMIPLSRRSSWEAVHQLTQTPHRQDSQIRAIRESAAIRRGTRMIKVLSARQVAGFLKGWLPAGFCYREWDVAHLRTPDELRLLRTDADTHADQPNVAFALRWRAIDPLDYDIPTPEAYPGLVAMPSGYRIGSPVLGTGFTPSSQHIIPEYVTASMADLPLSAHASIVGYTPDGQEATLFTYQPEQRGWLRMAGPQWRGLLAGLGSAVDQEYLPLANNDRGTSRLVGTFRGAEYDTVADPPEFRVLAMTRAARYPVESLSRRTRYASWRGVRCTVVSADGGWVRLRLSQPDSEQVVSIGAQCHERGIYEAWAPAAELTDRELQDTPYPL
;
A
#
# COMPACT_ATOMS: atom_id res chain seq x y z
N MET A 1 36.83 -22.79 -15.10
CA MET A 1 36.48 -21.54 -15.77
C MET A 1 34.98 -21.43 -15.80
N PRO A 2 34.35 -20.53 -15.06
CA PRO A 2 32.91 -20.27 -15.18
C PRO A 2 32.67 -19.48 -16.47
N GLY A 3 31.56 -19.82 -17.16
CA GLY A 3 31.19 -19.22 -18.44
C GLY A 3 30.81 -17.73 -18.32
N PRO A 4 30.89 -16.98 -19.41
CA PRO A 4 30.59 -15.56 -19.44
C PRO A 4 29.06 -15.37 -19.47
N GLY A 5 28.45 -14.89 -18.42
CA GLY A 5 27.05 -14.48 -18.48
C GLY A 5 26.32 -14.20 -17.18
N GLU A 6 26.84 -14.54 -16.04
CA GLU A 6 26.18 -14.16 -14.78
C GLU A 6 27.07 -13.18 -14.01
N ALA A 7 26.78 -11.91 -14.15
CA ALA A 7 27.26 -10.93 -13.18
C ALA A 7 26.70 -11.33 -11.80
N PRO A 8 27.53 -11.60 -10.80
CA PRO A 8 27.01 -11.90 -9.47
C PRO A 8 26.25 -10.68 -8.99
N LEU A 9 24.97 -10.87 -8.65
CA LEU A 9 24.20 -9.89 -7.91
C LEU A 9 24.99 -9.56 -6.65
N MET A 10 25.69 -8.44 -6.66
CA MET A 10 26.41 -7.92 -5.51
C MET A 10 25.36 -7.45 -4.50
N ILE A 11 24.79 -8.41 -3.76
CA ILE A 11 23.98 -8.09 -2.58
C ILE A 11 24.97 -7.54 -1.52
N PRO A 12 24.76 -6.33 -0.99
CA PRO A 12 25.62 -5.79 0.06
C PRO A 12 25.78 -6.81 1.20
N LEU A 13 26.95 -6.89 1.82
CA LEU A 13 27.26 -7.85 2.89
C LEU A 13 26.22 -7.84 4.03
N SER A 14 25.69 -6.66 4.36
CA SER A 14 24.60 -6.48 5.33
C SER A 14 23.30 -7.17 4.94
N ARG A 15 22.98 -7.25 3.66
CA ARG A 15 21.82 -7.98 3.14
C ARG A 15 22.00 -9.49 3.18
N ARG A 16 23.22 -9.99 2.93
CA ARG A 16 23.51 -11.44 3.03
C ARG A 16 23.29 -11.95 4.45
N SER A 17 23.77 -11.20 5.45
CA SER A 17 23.59 -11.60 6.85
C SER A 17 22.11 -11.58 7.28
N SER A 18 21.29 -10.64 6.78
CA SER A 18 19.85 -10.62 7.03
C SER A 18 19.12 -11.79 6.34
N TRP A 19 19.54 -12.15 5.14
CA TRP A 19 19.04 -13.31 4.40
C TRP A 19 19.41 -14.62 5.10
N GLU A 20 20.66 -14.76 5.51
CA GLU A 20 21.14 -15.93 6.25
C GLU A 20 20.39 -16.08 7.56
N ALA A 21 20.13 -14.96 8.28
CA ALA A 21 19.32 -14.98 9.50
C ALA A 21 17.88 -15.44 9.24
N VAL A 22 17.24 -14.93 8.15
CA VAL A 22 15.90 -15.39 7.74
C VAL A 22 15.93 -16.85 7.32
N HIS A 23 16.94 -17.28 6.57
CA HIS A 23 17.06 -18.65 6.11
C HIS A 23 17.34 -19.60 7.26
N GLN A 24 18.17 -19.20 8.23
CA GLN A 24 18.38 -19.94 9.47
C GLN A 24 17.10 -20.01 10.32
N LEU A 25 16.33 -18.93 10.38
CA LEU A 25 15.01 -18.91 11.01
C LEU A 25 14.01 -19.88 10.34
N THR A 26 14.12 -20.18 9.08
CA THR A 26 13.21 -21.11 8.37
C THR A 26 13.65 -22.58 8.44
N GLN A 27 14.87 -22.90 8.85
CA GLN A 27 15.41 -24.26 8.81
C GLN A 27 15.31 -25.10 10.11
N THR A 28 14.97 -24.51 11.25
CA THR A 28 14.88 -25.24 12.55
C THR A 28 13.45 -25.19 13.12
N PRO A 29 12.60 -26.23 12.94
CA PRO A 29 11.15 -26.08 13.06
C PRO A 29 10.61 -25.62 14.43
N HIS A 30 11.10 -26.15 15.54
CA HIS A 30 10.41 -25.96 16.82
C HIS A 30 10.77 -24.71 17.65
N ARG A 31 11.98 -24.22 17.56
CA ARG A 31 12.40 -23.01 18.28
C ARG A 31 12.04 -21.74 17.52
N GLN A 32 11.85 -21.86 16.25
CA GLN A 32 11.59 -20.80 15.29
C GLN A 32 10.12 -20.40 15.27
N ASP A 33 9.19 -21.35 15.34
CA ASP A 33 7.76 -21.04 15.35
C ASP A 33 7.38 -20.16 16.53
N SER A 34 7.99 -20.38 17.70
CA SER A 34 7.74 -19.55 18.87
C SER A 34 8.35 -18.17 18.75
N GLN A 35 9.54 -18.02 18.16
CA GLN A 35 10.18 -16.72 17.94
C GLN A 35 9.46 -15.92 16.84
N ILE A 36 9.14 -16.56 15.72
CA ILE A 36 8.35 -15.94 14.65
C ILE A 36 6.98 -15.52 15.17
N ARG A 37 6.33 -16.38 15.96
CA ARG A 37 5.06 -16.04 16.61
C ARG A 37 5.20 -14.81 17.53
N ALA A 38 6.20 -14.79 18.40
CA ALA A 38 6.45 -13.67 19.31
C ALA A 38 6.74 -12.37 18.54
N ILE A 39 7.52 -12.42 17.45
CA ILE A 39 7.77 -11.26 16.59
C ILE A 39 6.46 -10.80 15.93
N ARG A 40 5.66 -11.72 15.39
CA ARG A 40 4.37 -11.39 14.78
C ARG A 40 3.38 -10.80 15.80
N GLU A 41 3.30 -11.36 16.99
CA GLU A 41 2.45 -10.84 18.07
C GLU A 41 2.89 -9.44 18.51
N SER A 42 4.20 -9.22 18.67
CA SER A 42 4.75 -7.90 19.00
C SER A 42 4.58 -6.89 17.85
N ALA A 43 4.56 -7.39 16.61
CA ALA A 43 4.40 -6.61 15.39
C ALA A 43 2.94 -6.46 14.95
N ALA A 44 1.97 -6.95 15.71
CA ALA A 44 0.56 -6.84 15.35
C ALA A 44 0.13 -5.41 15.08
N ILE A 45 -0.64 -5.22 14.02
CA ILE A 45 -1.27 -3.93 13.72
C ILE A 45 -2.44 -3.74 14.67
N ARG A 46 -2.54 -2.54 15.20
CA ARG A 46 -3.65 -2.07 16.03
C ARG A 46 -4.22 -0.80 15.42
N ARG A 47 -5.40 -0.43 15.85
CA ARG A 47 -5.99 0.87 15.51
C ARG A 47 -5.04 2.02 15.85
N GLY A 48 -4.87 2.94 14.93
CA GLY A 48 -3.94 4.06 15.08
C GLY A 48 -2.46 3.70 14.90
N THR A 49 -2.09 2.44 14.64
CA THR A 49 -0.72 2.07 14.25
C THR A 49 -0.29 2.92 13.07
N ARG A 50 0.88 3.54 13.17
CA ARG A 50 1.45 4.29 12.05
C ARG A 50 1.99 3.34 11.02
N MET A 51 1.45 3.48 9.81
CA MET A 51 1.80 2.68 8.64
C MET A 51 2.56 3.52 7.63
N ILE A 52 3.42 2.86 6.87
CA ILE A 52 4.20 3.45 5.79
C ILE A 52 4.21 2.54 4.57
N LYS A 53 4.12 3.14 3.39
CA LYS A 53 4.34 2.48 2.10
C LYS A 53 5.34 3.31 1.31
N VAL A 54 6.45 2.68 0.91
CA VAL A 54 7.46 3.35 0.09
C VAL A 54 6.96 3.41 -1.36
N LEU A 55 7.07 4.58 -1.97
CA LEU A 55 6.47 4.90 -3.25
C LEU A 55 7.52 5.35 -4.28
N SER A 56 7.24 5.09 -5.55
CA SER A 56 7.86 5.80 -6.66
C SER A 56 7.19 7.16 -6.90
N ALA A 57 7.84 8.04 -7.63
CA ALA A 57 7.25 9.32 -8.04
C ALA A 57 5.93 9.13 -8.81
N ARG A 58 5.83 8.09 -9.64
CA ARG A 58 4.61 7.72 -10.35
C ARG A 58 3.47 7.34 -9.41
N GLN A 59 3.77 6.54 -8.37
CA GLN A 59 2.78 6.18 -7.36
C GLN A 59 2.33 7.41 -6.57
N VAL A 60 3.26 8.30 -6.18
CA VAL A 60 2.90 9.57 -5.52
C VAL A 60 1.91 10.36 -6.37
N ALA A 61 2.18 10.52 -7.67
CA ALA A 61 1.26 11.20 -8.58
C ALA A 61 -0.12 10.53 -8.63
N GLY A 62 -0.19 9.21 -8.50
CA GLY A 62 -1.44 8.45 -8.39
C GLY A 62 -2.20 8.77 -7.10
N PHE A 63 -1.52 8.73 -5.94
CA PHE A 63 -2.15 9.06 -4.65
C PHE A 63 -2.65 10.50 -4.60
N LEU A 64 -1.90 11.44 -5.14
CA LEU A 64 -2.33 12.84 -5.23
C LEU A 64 -3.59 13.03 -6.11
N LYS A 65 -3.86 12.10 -7.02
CA LYS A 65 -5.09 12.07 -7.85
C LYS A 65 -6.25 11.28 -7.21
N GLY A 66 -6.05 10.70 -6.04
CA GLY A 66 -7.09 9.99 -5.30
C GLY A 66 -6.97 8.47 -5.29
N TRP A 67 -5.83 7.89 -5.72
CA TRP A 67 -5.59 6.47 -5.50
C TRP A 67 -5.44 6.22 -4.01
N LEU A 68 -5.93 5.06 -3.58
CA LEU A 68 -5.86 4.63 -2.19
C LEU A 68 -4.75 3.59 -2.02
N PRO A 69 -4.16 3.48 -0.80
CA PRO A 69 -3.10 2.51 -0.57
C PRO A 69 -3.62 1.09 -0.75
N ALA A 70 -2.89 0.30 -1.51
CA ALA A 70 -3.11 -1.13 -1.71
C ALA A 70 -1.77 -1.85 -1.73
N GLY A 71 -1.78 -3.16 -1.47
CA GLY A 71 -0.59 -3.99 -1.51
C GLY A 71 0.30 -3.88 -0.27
N PHE A 72 1.62 -3.98 -0.46
CA PHE A 72 2.58 -4.05 0.64
C PHE A 72 2.70 -2.76 1.41
N CYS A 73 2.74 -2.89 2.73
CA CYS A 73 3.00 -1.81 3.67
C CYS A 73 3.69 -2.33 4.94
N TYR A 74 4.17 -1.41 5.76
CA TYR A 74 4.96 -1.68 6.96
C TYR A 74 4.48 -0.83 8.11
N ARG A 75 4.73 -1.25 9.35
CA ARG A 75 4.62 -0.32 10.47
C ARG A 75 5.80 0.64 10.42
N GLU A 76 5.53 1.93 10.61
CA GLU A 76 6.56 2.97 10.57
C GLU A 76 7.69 2.71 11.57
N TRP A 77 7.35 2.20 12.74
CA TRP A 77 8.32 1.85 13.78
C TRP A 77 9.35 0.81 13.30
N ASP A 78 8.92 -0.21 12.58
CA ASP A 78 9.79 -1.29 12.13
C ASP A 78 10.80 -0.82 11.07
N VAL A 79 10.51 0.25 10.36
CA VAL A 79 11.35 0.81 9.30
C VAL A 79 11.99 2.14 9.67
N ALA A 80 11.82 2.61 10.90
CA ALA A 80 12.30 3.94 11.35
C ALA A 80 13.83 4.12 11.26
N HIS A 81 14.58 3.02 11.17
CA HIS A 81 16.04 3.04 10.97
C HIS A 81 16.44 3.25 9.50
N LEU A 82 15.53 3.08 8.54
CA LEU A 82 15.77 3.32 7.12
C LEU A 82 15.51 4.80 6.82
N ARG A 83 16.56 5.56 6.58
CA ARG A 83 16.46 7.03 6.44
C ARG A 83 16.95 7.55 5.11
N THR A 84 17.66 6.75 4.33
CA THR A 84 18.18 7.15 3.04
C THR A 84 17.32 6.61 1.91
N PRO A 85 17.27 7.27 0.74
CA PRO A 85 16.58 6.77 -0.44
C PRO A 85 17.00 5.36 -0.82
N ASP A 86 18.28 5.02 -0.70
CA ASP A 86 18.81 3.70 -1.07
C ASP A 86 18.28 2.59 -0.12
N GLU A 87 18.21 2.87 1.16
CA GLU A 87 17.63 1.93 2.14
C GLU A 87 16.13 1.75 1.90
N LEU A 88 15.39 2.84 1.75
CA LEU A 88 13.94 2.81 1.53
C LEU A 88 13.54 2.12 0.23
N ARG A 89 14.36 2.22 -0.84
CA ARG A 89 14.12 1.50 -2.09
C ARG A 89 14.00 0.00 -1.92
N LEU A 90 14.60 -0.56 -0.86
CA LEU A 90 14.51 -1.98 -0.56
C LEU A 90 13.08 -2.43 -0.24
N LEU A 91 12.24 -1.50 0.19
CA LEU A 91 10.84 -1.74 0.55
C LEU A 91 9.88 -1.41 -0.60
N ARG A 92 10.40 -0.96 -1.74
CA ARG A 92 9.56 -0.69 -2.92
C ARG A 92 9.10 -1.99 -3.55
N THR A 93 7.88 -1.96 -4.04
CA THR A 93 7.20 -3.10 -4.65
C THR A 93 6.66 -2.84 -6.03
N ASP A 94 6.81 -1.60 -6.53
CA ASP A 94 6.36 -1.21 -7.87
C ASP A 94 7.10 -1.97 -8.97
N ALA A 95 6.42 -2.23 -10.07
CA ALA A 95 6.97 -2.97 -11.19
C ALA A 95 7.93 -2.14 -12.03
N ASP A 96 7.76 -0.82 -12.04
CA ASP A 96 8.56 0.10 -12.85
C ASP A 96 9.68 0.73 -12.02
N THR A 97 10.89 0.18 -12.15
CA THR A 97 12.08 0.65 -11.43
C THR A 97 12.90 1.69 -12.21
N HIS A 98 12.57 1.93 -13.49
CA HIS A 98 13.40 2.75 -14.37
C HIS A 98 13.04 4.24 -14.39
N ALA A 99 11.86 4.60 -13.87
CA ALA A 99 11.32 5.97 -13.97
C ALA A 99 11.70 6.90 -12.81
N ASP A 100 12.53 6.47 -11.87
CA ASP A 100 12.77 7.21 -10.64
C ASP A 100 14.05 8.04 -10.62
N GLN A 101 13.95 9.15 -9.92
CA GLN A 101 15.11 9.92 -9.52
C GLN A 101 15.99 9.09 -8.57
N PRO A 102 17.25 8.84 -8.88
CA PRO A 102 18.10 7.93 -8.10
C PRO A 102 18.33 8.39 -6.66
N ASN A 103 18.15 9.67 -6.37
CA ASN A 103 18.52 10.29 -5.10
C ASN A 103 17.33 10.70 -4.22
N VAL A 104 16.12 10.28 -4.55
CA VAL A 104 14.92 10.62 -3.79
C VAL A 104 14.06 9.37 -3.59
N ALA A 105 13.56 9.18 -2.39
CA ALA A 105 12.50 8.23 -2.11
C ALA A 105 11.28 8.95 -1.55
N PHE A 106 10.12 8.42 -1.83
CA PHE A 106 8.87 8.92 -1.28
C PHE A 106 8.19 7.84 -0.44
N ALA A 107 7.34 8.26 0.46
CA ALA A 107 6.49 7.35 1.19
C ALA A 107 5.11 7.97 1.47
N LEU A 108 4.09 7.13 1.46
CA LEU A 108 2.80 7.44 2.06
C LEU A 108 2.84 6.98 3.51
N ARG A 109 2.42 7.83 4.42
CA ARG A 109 2.20 7.54 5.83
C ARG A 109 0.75 7.73 6.19
N TRP A 110 0.18 6.81 6.96
CA TRP A 110 -1.18 6.92 7.47
C TRP A 110 -1.31 6.18 8.79
N ARG A 111 -2.46 6.27 9.42
CA ARG A 111 -2.79 5.47 10.60
C ARG A 111 -3.75 4.36 10.24
N ALA A 112 -3.46 3.15 10.68
CA ALA A 112 -4.34 2.01 10.51
C ALA A 112 -5.70 2.29 11.15
N ILE A 113 -6.76 2.08 10.38
CA ILE A 113 -8.14 2.27 10.83
C ILE A 113 -8.58 1.05 11.63
N ASP A 114 -8.39 -0.13 11.06
CA ASP A 114 -8.69 -1.38 11.75
C ASP A 114 -7.66 -2.47 11.38
N PRO A 115 -7.30 -3.39 12.30
CA PRO A 115 -6.43 -4.51 11.99
C PRO A 115 -7.00 -5.46 10.90
N LEU A 116 -8.31 -5.55 10.72
CA LEU A 116 -8.95 -6.32 9.64
C LEU A 116 -8.59 -5.85 8.23
N ASP A 117 -8.00 -4.68 8.11
CA ASP A 117 -7.53 -4.13 6.83
C ASP A 117 -6.19 -4.71 6.35
N TYR A 118 -5.54 -5.53 7.16
CA TYR A 118 -4.18 -5.97 6.91
C TYR A 118 -4.01 -7.46 7.11
N ASP A 119 -3.39 -8.12 6.11
CA ASP A 119 -3.04 -9.52 6.16
C ASP A 119 -1.50 -9.70 6.18
N ILE A 120 -1.07 -10.85 6.67
CA ILE A 120 0.31 -11.30 6.50
C ILE A 120 0.40 -12.01 5.15
N PRO A 121 1.30 -11.57 4.24
CA PRO A 121 1.40 -12.15 2.91
C PRO A 121 2.07 -13.53 2.97
N THR A 122 1.28 -14.59 2.86
CA THR A 122 1.77 -15.96 2.71
C THR A 122 1.46 -16.49 1.31
N PRO A 123 2.20 -17.47 0.79
CA PRO A 123 1.90 -18.06 -0.52
C PRO A 123 0.51 -18.68 -0.61
N GLU A 124 0.02 -19.22 0.50
CA GLU A 124 -1.30 -19.85 0.60
C GLU A 124 -2.42 -18.81 0.51
N ALA A 125 -2.25 -17.69 1.21
CA ALA A 125 -3.24 -16.60 1.21
C ALA A 125 -3.14 -15.72 -0.06
N TYR A 126 -1.95 -15.60 -0.63
CA TYR A 126 -1.66 -14.73 -1.77
C TYR A 126 -0.81 -15.45 -2.84
N PRO A 127 -1.35 -16.47 -3.53
CA PRO A 127 -0.59 -17.27 -4.50
C PRO A 127 -0.04 -16.45 -5.67
N GLY A 128 -0.69 -15.36 -6.05
CA GLY A 128 -0.24 -14.44 -7.09
C GLY A 128 1.04 -13.67 -6.79
N LEU A 129 1.54 -13.69 -5.55
CA LEU A 129 2.82 -13.03 -5.20
C LEU A 129 4.01 -13.58 -6.00
N VAL A 130 3.96 -14.85 -6.41
CA VAL A 130 5.01 -15.50 -7.18
C VAL A 130 4.95 -15.19 -8.68
N ALA A 131 3.81 -14.69 -9.18
CA ALA A 131 3.61 -14.41 -10.59
C ALA A 131 4.32 -13.13 -11.07
N MET A 132 4.82 -12.30 -10.16
CA MET A 132 5.56 -11.09 -10.51
C MET A 132 6.79 -11.43 -11.34
N PRO A 133 6.97 -10.83 -12.53
CA PRO A 133 8.14 -11.05 -13.37
C PRO A 133 9.45 -10.78 -12.61
N SER A 134 10.43 -11.66 -12.78
CA SER A 134 11.69 -11.61 -12.02
C SER A 134 12.47 -10.31 -12.24
N GLY A 135 12.37 -9.69 -13.41
CA GLY A 135 13.01 -8.41 -13.76
C GLY A 135 12.46 -7.21 -12.97
N TYR A 136 11.28 -7.34 -12.37
CA TYR A 136 10.65 -6.29 -11.57
C TYR A 136 10.83 -6.48 -10.07
N ARG A 137 11.52 -7.54 -9.65
CA ARG A 137 11.74 -7.80 -8.22
C ARG A 137 12.91 -7.00 -7.69
N ILE A 138 12.64 -6.16 -6.72
CA ILE A 138 13.68 -5.53 -5.93
C ILE A 138 14.03 -6.48 -4.78
N GLY A 139 14.93 -7.41 -5.04
CA GLY A 139 15.29 -8.49 -4.13
C GLY A 139 14.31 -9.68 -4.18
N SER A 140 14.69 -10.78 -3.57
CA SER A 140 13.84 -11.95 -3.47
C SER A 140 12.85 -11.77 -2.32
N PRO A 141 11.54 -11.88 -2.52
CA PRO A 141 10.60 -11.86 -1.42
C PRO A 141 10.82 -13.07 -0.50
N VAL A 142 10.73 -12.87 0.80
CA VAL A 142 10.66 -13.97 1.77
C VAL A 142 9.22 -14.48 1.76
N LEU A 143 8.92 -15.34 0.81
CA LEU A 143 7.58 -15.89 0.64
C LEU A 143 7.22 -16.80 1.82
N GLY A 144 6.00 -16.71 2.30
CA GLY A 144 5.43 -17.57 3.33
C GLY A 144 5.73 -17.16 4.77
N THR A 145 6.56 -16.17 5.00
CA THR A 145 6.90 -15.73 6.37
C THR A 145 6.24 -14.41 6.77
N GLY A 146 5.90 -13.55 5.81
CA GLY A 146 5.44 -12.19 6.06
C GLY A 146 6.53 -11.27 6.59
N PHE A 147 7.79 -11.54 6.23
CA PHE A 147 8.94 -10.72 6.61
C PHE A 147 9.82 -10.40 5.39
N THR A 148 10.42 -9.22 5.40
CA THR A 148 11.44 -8.85 4.44
C THR A 148 12.75 -8.52 5.14
N PRO A 149 13.92 -8.95 4.60
CA PRO A 149 15.21 -8.49 5.09
C PRO A 149 15.48 -7.08 4.57
N SER A 150 15.86 -6.19 5.47
CA SER A 150 16.33 -4.86 5.12
C SER A 150 17.51 -4.49 5.96
N SER A 151 18.63 -4.14 5.31
CA SER A 151 19.88 -3.85 6.02
C SER A 151 20.28 -5.04 6.93
N GLN A 152 20.32 -4.85 8.22
CA GLN A 152 20.59 -5.90 9.22
C GLN A 152 19.32 -6.35 9.98
N HIS A 153 18.16 -5.88 9.55
CA HIS A 153 16.91 -6.11 10.26
C HIS A 153 15.95 -6.95 9.45
N ILE A 154 15.19 -7.79 10.16
CA ILE A 154 14.02 -8.48 9.60
C ILE A 154 12.82 -7.60 9.89
N ILE A 155 12.12 -7.19 8.83
CA ILE A 155 11.00 -6.26 8.90
C ILE A 155 9.71 -7.03 8.63
N PRO A 156 8.71 -6.98 9.52
CA PRO A 156 7.38 -7.52 9.26
C PRO A 156 6.73 -6.84 8.06
N GLU A 157 6.27 -7.65 7.11
CA GLU A 157 5.51 -7.20 5.95
C GLU A 157 4.03 -7.42 6.18
N TYR A 158 3.24 -6.47 5.71
CA TYR A 158 1.78 -6.57 5.65
C TYR A 158 1.31 -6.26 4.24
N VAL A 159 0.18 -6.80 3.89
CA VAL A 159 -0.55 -6.41 2.69
C VAL A 159 -1.93 -5.91 3.08
N THR A 160 -2.47 -5.03 2.28
CA THR A 160 -3.89 -4.66 2.43
C THR A 160 -4.76 -5.89 2.15
N ALA A 161 -5.73 -6.15 2.99
CA ALA A 161 -6.58 -7.34 2.90
C ALA A 161 -7.18 -7.48 1.50
N SER A 162 -7.04 -8.66 0.89
CA SER A 162 -7.41 -8.95 -0.50
C SER A 162 -6.76 -8.03 -1.55
N MET A 163 -5.62 -7.43 -1.26
CA MET A 163 -4.97 -6.40 -2.08
C MET A 163 -5.89 -5.22 -2.43
N ALA A 164 -6.94 -5.03 -1.65
CA ALA A 164 -7.91 -3.96 -1.85
C ALA A 164 -7.36 -2.60 -1.44
N ASP A 165 -7.93 -1.55 -2.00
CA ASP A 165 -7.65 -0.19 -1.58
C ASP A 165 -8.18 0.07 -0.17
N LEU A 166 -7.42 0.81 0.63
CA LEU A 166 -7.82 1.24 1.97
C LEU A 166 -8.13 2.73 1.98
N PRO A 167 -9.21 3.14 2.66
CA PRO A 167 -9.47 4.55 2.92
C PRO A 167 -8.30 5.20 3.68
N LEU A 168 -8.01 6.44 3.32
CA LEU A 168 -7.00 7.21 4.04
C LEU A 168 -7.57 7.74 5.36
N SER A 169 -6.80 7.62 6.42
CA SER A 169 -7.08 8.33 7.67
C SER A 169 -6.82 9.82 7.52
N ALA A 170 -7.44 10.64 8.36
CA ALA A 170 -7.08 12.04 8.48
C ALA A 170 -5.57 12.19 8.74
N HIS A 171 -4.99 13.26 8.20
CA HIS A 171 -3.57 13.55 8.32
C HIS A 171 -2.62 12.48 7.72
N ALA A 172 -3.11 11.61 6.85
CA ALA A 172 -2.21 10.83 6.01
C ALA A 172 -1.30 11.79 5.23
N SER A 173 -0.03 11.43 5.06
CA SER A 173 0.96 12.34 4.50
C SER A 173 1.82 11.66 3.43
N ILE A 174 2.20 12.44 2.42
CA ILE A 174 3.26 12.08 1.48
C ILE A 174 4.54 12.75 1.97
N VAL A 175 5.57 11.96 2.18
CA VAL A 175 6.88 12.43 2.62
C VAL A 175 7.94 12.12 1.57
N GLY A 176 8.95 12.98 1.46
CA GLY A 176 10.13 12.79 0.65
C GLY A 176 11.38 12.66 1.51
N TYR A 177 12.33 11.85 1.06
CA TYR A 177 13.61 11.63 1.70
C TYR A 177 14.73 12.07 0.77
N THR A 178 15.66 12.86 1.29
CA THR A 178 16.84 13.34 0.59
C THR A 178 18.03 12.40 0.79
N PRO A 179 19.09 12.47 -0.03
CA PRO A 179 20.27 11.61 0.09
C PRO A 179 20.99 11.73 1.44
N ASP A 180 20.91 12.89 2.07
CA ASP A 180 21.47 13.16 3.39
C ASP A 180 20.57 12.71 4.56
N GLY A 181 19.47 12.00 4.25
CA GLY A 181 18.57 11.43 5.24
C GLY A 181 17.59 12.41 5.85
N GLN A 182 17.44 13.61 5.27
CA GLN A 182 16.40 14.54 5.72
C GLN A 182 15.04 14.06 5.22
N GLU A 183 14.02 14.26 6.04
CA GLU A 183 12.64 13.96 5.76
C GLU A 183 11.83 15.25 5.62
N ALA A 184 11.07 15.36 4.54
CA ALA A 184 10.15 16.47 4.31
C ALA A 184 8.72 15.96 4.13
N THR A 185 7.79 16.47 4.92
CA THR A 185 6.35 16.30 4.63
C THR A 185 6.00 17.18 3.43
N LEU A 186 5.63 16.55 2.33
CA LEU A 186 5.31 17.24 1.08
C LEU A 186 3.84 17.64 1.01
N PHE A 187 2.96 16.70 1.35
CA PHE A 187 1.51 16.88 1.34
C PHE A 187 0.86 16.21 2.54
N THR A 188 -0.24 16.78 3.01
CA THR A 188 -1.09 16.20 4.05
C THR A 188 -2.52 16.09 3.53
N TYR A 189 -3.13 14.92 3.75
CA TYR A 189 -4.51 14.66 3.34
C TYR A 189 -5.51 15.36 4.25
N GLN A 190 -6.45 16.07 3.63
CA GLN A 190 -7.55 16.78 4.28
C GLN A 190 -8.88 16.14 3.88
N PRO A 191 -9.40 15.21 4.68
CA PRO A 191 -10.60 14.44 4.31
C PRO A 191 -11.85 15.32 4.13
N GLU A 192 -12.00 16.37 4.94
CA GLU A 192 -13.13 17.28 4.85
C GLU A 192 -13.17 18.05 3.52
N GLN A 193 -12.00 18.33 2.96
CA GLN A 193 -11.85 19.01 1.70
C GLN A 193 -11.68 18.03 0.53
N ARG A 194 -11.55 16.73 0.84
CA ARG A 194 -11.25 15.67 -0.13
C ARG A 194 -10.06 16.02 -1.04
N GLY A 195 -8.94 16.29 -0.41
CA GLY A 195 -7.75 16.68 -1.16
C GLY A 195 -6.49 16.70 -0.32
N TRP A 196 -5.39 17.10 -0.97
CA TRP A 196 -4.09 17.19 -0.39
C TRP A 196 -3.67 18.64 -0.23
N LEU A 197 -3.26 19.03 0.97
CA LEU A 197 -2.66 20.32 1.25
C LEU A 197 -1.14 20.21 1.15
N ARG A 198 -0.51 21.09 0.36
CA ARG A 198 0.95 21.16 0.28
C ARG A 198 1.53 21.71 1.60
N MET A 199 2.47 20.98 2.15
CA MET A 199 3.19 21.35 3.38
C MET A 199 4.62 21.82 3.10
N ALA A 200 5.19 21.39 1.98
CA ALA A 200 6.57 21.68 1.62
C ALA A 200 6.75 23.12 1.16
N GLY A 201 7.68 23.80 1.82
CA GLY A 201 8.10 25.16 1.45
C GLY A 201 9.01 25.18 0.20
N PRO A 202 9.45 26.41 -0.21
CA PRO A 202 10.25 26.60 -1.43
C PRO A 202 11.57 25.82 -1.48
N GLN A 203 12.16 25.54 -0.34
CA GLN A 203 13.39 24.76 -0.23
C GLN A 203 13.27 23.32 -0.76
N TRP A 204 12.04 22.78 -0.81
CA TRP A 204 11.75 21.43 -1.29
C TRP A 204 11.31 21.37 -2.74
N ARG A 205 11.44 22.46 -3.51
CA ARG A 205 11.04 22.50 -4.92
C ARG A 205 11.69 21.39 -5.75
N GLY A 206 12.95 21.03 -5.44
CA GLY A 206 13.65 19.94 -6.11
C GLY A 206 12.96 18.58 -5.95
N LEU A 207 12.43 18.28 -4.76
CA LEU A 207 11.64 17.06 -4.52
C LEU A 207 10.29 17.10 -5.24
N LEU A 208 9.63 18.25 -5.22
CA LEU A 208 8.32 18.44 -5.85
C LEU A 208 8.40 18.42 -7.38
N ALA A 209 9.49 18.90 -7.97
CA ALA A 209 9.67 18.95 -9.42
C ALA A 209 9.56 17.57 -10.08
N GLY A 210 10.05 16.52 -9.40
CA GLY A 210 9.93 15.13 -9.87
C GLY A 210 8.49 14.58 -9.84
N LEU A 211 7.56 15.26 -9.20
CA LEU A 211 6.16 14.84 -9.07
C LEU A 211 5.22 15.49 -10.13
N GLY A 212 5.77 16.31 -11.03
CA GLY A 212 5.01 16.94 -12.11
C GLY A 212 4.23 18.18 -11.66
N SER A 213 3.01 18.36 -12.15
CA SER A 213 2.21 19.61 -12.08
C SER A 213 1.80 20.11 -10.68
N ALA A 214 2.17 19.42 -9.62
CA ALA A 214 1.76 19.76 -8.26
C ALA A 214 2.63 20.84 -7.56
N VAL A 215 3.67 21.32 -8.24
CA VAL A 215 4.72 22.16 -7.61
C VAL A 215 4.20 23.51 -7.13
N ASP A 216 3.27 24.09 -7.85
CA ASP A 216 2.78 25.46 -7.60
C ASP A 216 1.38 25.51 -6.97
N GLN A 217 0.72 24.36 -6.80
CA GLN A 217 -0.60 24.29 -6.19
C GLN A 217 -0.50 24.07 -4.68
N GLU A 218 -1.14 24.92 -3.90
CA GLU A 218 -1.23 24.74 -2.45
C GLU A 218 -2.20 23.63 -2.06
N TYR A 219 -3.26 23.46 -2.84
CA TYR A 219 -4.27 22.47 -2.62
C TYR A 219 -4.56 21.67 -3.90
N LEU A 220 -4.54 20.35 -3.77
CA LEU A 220 -4.82 19.40 -4.83
C LEU A 220 -6.13 18.69 -4.52
N PRO A 221 -7.26 19.05 -5.14
CA PRO A 221 -8.50 18.31 -4.97
C PRO A 221 -8.34 16.92 -5.55
N LEU A 222 -8.87 15.89 -4.87
CA LEU A 222 -9.02 14.58 -5.48
C LEU A 222 -9.98 14.72 -6.66
N ALA A 223 -9.61 14.12 -7.78
CA ALA A 223 -10.56 13.96 -8.88
C ALA A 223 -11.82 13.31 -8.33
N ASN A 224 -13.01 13.82 -8.70
CA ASN A 224 -14.32 13.35 -8.21
C ASN A 224 -14.48 11.84 -8.40
N ASN A 225 -13.87 11.09 -7.49
CA ASN A 225 -13.99 9.65 -7.40
C ASN A 225 -15.13 9.28 -6.43
N ASP A 226 -16.36 9.70 -6.75
CA ASP A 226 -17.57 9.09 -6.17
C ASP A 226 -17.63 7.57 -6.44
N ARG A 227 -16.61 7.05 -7.12
CA ARG A 227 -16.51 5.69 -7.60
C ARG A 227 -15.25 4.96 -7.10
N GLY A 228 -14.58 5.49 -6.07
CA GLY A 228 -13.44 4.82 -5.44
C GLY A 228 -13.78 3.40 -5.00
N THR A 229 -12.76 2.52 -5.05
CA THR A 229 -12.90 1.10 -4.72
C THR A 229 -13.41 0.87 -3.33
N SER A 230 -12.89 1.62 -2.36
CA SER A 230 -13.25 1.46 -0.95
C SER A 230 -13.47 2.82 -0.29
N ARG A 231 -14.47 2.88 0.58
CA ARG A 231 -14.78 4.06 1.39
C ARG A 231 -15.25 3.66 2.77
N LEU A 232 -15.11 4.56 3.71
CA LEU A 232 -15.72 4.39 5.03
C LEU A 232 -17.14 4.91 5.01
N VAL A 233 -18.06 4.12 5.53
CA VAL A 233 -19.45 4.48 5.73
C VAL A 233 -19.82 4.22 7.19
N GLY A 234 -20.66 5.07 7.73
CA GLY A 234 -21.14 4.91 9.11
C GLY A 234 -22.50 5.56 9.32
N THR A 235 -23.14 5.24 10.42
CA THR A 235 -24.43 5.81 10.78
C THR A 235 -24.29 6.91 11.84
N PHE A 236 -25.09 7.93 11.69
CA PHE A 236 -25.27 8.97 12.69
C PHE A 236 -26.74 9.41 12.69
N ARG A 237 -27.40 9.30 13.85
CA ARG A 237 -28.84 9.58 14.02
C ARG A 237 -29.71 8.83 13.00
N GLY A 238 -29.40 7.54 12.79
CA GLY A 238 -30.14 6.66 11.89
C GLY A 238 -29.95 6.91 10.38
N ALA A 239 -29.09 7.85 9.97
CA ALA A 239 -28.74 8.11 8.58
C ALA A 239 -27.31 7.66 8.28
N GLU A 240 -27.06 7.17 7.05
CA GLU A 240 -25.74 6.78 6.58
C GLU A 240 -24.98 7.98 6.01
N TYR A 241 -23.70 8.05 6.31
CA TYR A 241 -22.77 9.08 5.84
C TYR A 241 -21.44 8.47 5.43
N ASP A 242 -20.73 9.14 4.50
CA ASP A 242 -19.30 8.94 4.33
C ASP A 242 -18.60 9.36 5.62
N THR A 243 -17.66 8.55 6.07
CA THR A 243 -16.97 8.77 7.34
C THR A 243 -15.47 8.88 7.20
N VAL A 244 -14.83 9.44 8.20
CA VAL A 244 -13.39 9.63 8.29
C VAL A 244 -12.89 9.06 9.59
N ALA A 245 -11.78 8.34 9.55
CA ALA A 245 -11.01 7.98 10.74
C ALA A 245 -10.06 9.12 11.09
N ASP A 246 -10.06 9.57 12.33
CA ASP A 246 -9.24 10.67 12.83
C ASP A 246 -8.38 10.20 14.04
N PRO A 247 -7.31 9.44 13.83
CA PRO A 247 -6.38 9.12 14.89
C PRO A 247 -5.60 10.39 15.32
N PRO A 248 -5.05 10.51 16.55
CA PRO A 248 -4.70 9.40 17.45
C PRO A 248 -5.80 8.91 18.40
N GLU A 249 -6.87 9.66 18.60
CA GLU A 249 -7.95 9.26 19.51
C GLU A 249 -8.83 8.15 18.94
N PHE A 250 -8.55 7.77 17.72
CA PHE A 250 -9.33 6.81 16.97
C PHE A 250 -10.83 7.11 17.00
N ARG A 251 -11.18 8.34 16.78
CA ARG A 251 -12.56 8.74 16.59
C ARG A 251 -12.93 8.59 15.14
N VAL A 252 -14.02 7.90 14.91
CA VAL A 252 -14.63 7.82 13.59
C VAL A 252 -15.77 8.82 13.55
N LEU A 253 -15.77 9.65 12.54
CA LEU A 253 -16.62 10.82 12.47
C LEU A 253 -17.40 10.80 11.16
N ALA A 254 -18.69 11.09 11.24
CA ALA A 254 -19.50 11.37 10.07
C ALA A 254 -19.19 12.76 9.54
N MET A 255 -19.01 12.87 8.22
CA MET A 255 -18.80 14.14 7.57
C MET A 255 -20.13 14.76 7.15
N THR A 256 -20.56 15.78 7.87
CA THR A 256 -21.72 16.56 7.49
C THR A 256 -21.32 18.04 7.44
N ARG A 257 -21.29 18.66 6.25
CA ARG A 257 -20.98 20.08 6.08
C ARG A 257 -19.78 20.57 6.90
N ALA A 258 -18.69 19.85 6.86
CA ALA A 258 -17.45 20.09 7.62
C ALA A 258 -17.57 19.92 9.16
N ALA A 259 -18.71 19.52 9.69
CA ALA A 259 -18.84 19.14 11.09
C ALA A 259 -18.52 17.67 11.29
N ARG A 260 -17.94 17.34 12.42
CA ARG A 260 -17.57 15.97 12.80
C ARG A 260 -18.44 15.49 13.94
N TYR A 261 -19.04 14.34 13.78
CA TYR A 261 -19.89 13.72 14.79
C TYR A 261 -19.45 12.28 15.05
N PRO A 262 -19.56 11.76 16.28
CA PRO A 262 -19.31 10.35 16.54
C PRO A 262 -20.34 9.50 15.78
N VAL A 263 -19.87 8.43 15.17
CA VAL A 263 -20.74 7.49 14.45
C VAL A 263 -21.20 6.35 15.35
N GLU A 264 -22.38 5.81 15.05
CA GLU A 264 -23.01 4.69 15.76
C GLU A 264 -22.57 3.34 15.21
N SER A 265 -22.17 3.31 13.92
CA SER A 265 -21.60 2.16 13.25
C SER A 265 -20.58 2.60 12.22
N LEU A 266 -19.65 1.71 11.88
CA LEU A 266 -18.62 1.94 10.89
C LEU A 266 -18.37 0.70 10.06
N SER A 267 -18.26 0.87 8.75
CA SER A 267 -17.87 -0.19 7.84
C SER A 267 -16.98 0.35 6.73
N ARG A 268 -16.08 -0.50 6.25
CA ARG A 268 -15.41 -0.30 4.97
C ARG A 268 -16.28 -0.91 3.87
N ARG A 269 -16.74 -0.08 2.96
CA ARG A 269 -17.54 -0.49 1.79
C ARG A 269 -16.65 -0.61 0.57
N THR A 270 -16.56 -1.81 0.00
CA THR A 270 -15.73 -2.11 -1.17
C THR A 270 -16.60 -2.63 -2.31
N ARG A 271 -16.28 -2.21 -3.55
CA ARG A 271 -16.95 -2.70 -4.76
C ARG A 271 -16.19 -3.87 -5.34
N TYR A 272 -16.88 -4.97 -5.53
CA TYR A 272 -16.38 -6.15 -6.22
C TYR A 272 -17.16 -6.41 -7.50
N ALA A 273 -16.52 -7.13 -8.41
CA ALA A 273 -17.16 -7.72 -9.58
C ALA A 273 -16.36 -8.96 -9.98
N SER A 274 -16.97 -9.84 -10.76
CA SER A 274 -16.28 -10.94 -11.41
C SER A 274 -16.08 -10.65 -12.90
N TRP A 275 -14.92 -10.96 -13.43
CA TRP A 275 -14.63 -10.93 -14.85
C TRP A 275 -13.90 -12.20 -15.25
N ARG A 276 -14.45 -12.90 -16.27
CA ARG A 276 -13.93 -14.19 -16.73
C ARG A 276 -13.71 -15.19 -15.58
N GLY A 277 -14.61 -15.18 -14.60
CA GLY A 277 -14.55 -16.08 -13.43
C GLY A 277 -13.56 -15.66 -12.33
N VAL A 278 -12.85 -14.55 -12.49
CA VAL A 278 -11.92 -14.03 -11.46
C VAL A 278 -12.58 -12.91 -10.68
N ARG A 279 -12.53 -13.00 -9.35
CA ARG A 279 -13.01 -11.95 -8.45
C ARG A 279 -12.06 -10.75 -8.47
N CYS A 280 -12.61 -9.57 -8.65
CA CYS A 280 -11.86 -8.32 -8.74
C CYS A 280 -12.48 -7.23 -7.89
N THR A 281 -11.65 -6.29 -7.43
CA THR A 281 -12.12 -4.98 -6.95
C THR A 281 -12.23 -4.02 -8.14
N VAL A 282 -13.26 -3.17 -8.12
CA VAL A 282 -13.49 -2.15 -9.15
C VAL A 282 -12.68 -0.91 -8.79
N VAL A 283 -11.60 -0.60 -9.53
CA VAL A 283 -10.70 0.54 -9.24
C VAL A 283 -11.24 1.84 -9.80
N SER A 284 -11.67 1.84 -11.06
CA SER A 284 -12.23 3.02 -11.72
C SER A 284 -13.09 2.60 -12.91
N ALA A 285 -13.89 3.53 -13.43
CA ALA A 285 -14.67 3.32 -14.65
C ALA A 285 -14.53 4.54 -15.58
N ASP A 286 -14.36 4.27 -16.86
CA ASP A 286 -14.22 5.30 -17.90
C ASP A 286 -14.79 4.79 -19.23
N GLY A 287 -15.68 5.55 -19.84
CA GLY A 287 -16.17 5.35 -21.21
C GLY A 287 -16.71 3.94 -21.52
N GLY A 288 -17.36 3.26 -20.57
CA GLY A 288 -17.83 1.89 -20.75
C GLY A 288 -16.80 0.81 -20.41
N TRP A 289 -15.60 1.19 -20.02
CA TRP A 289 -14.54 0.33 -19.51
C TRP A 289 -14.40 0.45 -18.01
N VAL A 290 -13.97 -0.64 -17.38
CA VAL A 290 -13.75 -0.70 -15.93
C VAL A 290 -12.34 -1.20 -15.68
N ARG A 291 -11.59 -0.46 -14.88
CA ARG A 291 -10.29 -0.91 -14.36
C ARG A 291 -10.53 -1.79 -13.15
N LEU A 292 -10.05 -2.99 -13.24
CA LEU A 292 -10.21 -4.04 -12.24
C LEU A 292 -8.86 -4.37 -11.62
N ARG A 293 -8.86 -4.62 -10.31
CA ARG A 293 -7.74 -5.23 -9.61
C ARG A 293 -8.15 -6.63 -9.17
N LEU A 294 -7.34 -7.63 -9.54
CA LEU A 294 -7.59 -9.01 -9.17
C LEU A 294 -7.44 -9.18 -7.66
N SER A 295 -8.43 -9.80 -7.02
CA SER A 295 -8.41 -10.07 -5.58
C SER A 295 -7.78 -11.44 -5.33
N GLN A 296 -6.58 -11.46 -4.76
CA GLN A 296 -5.85 -12.69 -4.42
C GLN A 296 -5.72 -13.71 -5.59
N PRO A 297 -5.35 -13.28 -6.81
CA PRO A 297 -5.30 -14.20 -7.94
C PRO A 297 -4.17 -15.22 -7.78
N ASP A 298 -4.33 -16.38 -8.37
CA ASP A 298 -3.21 -17.28 -8.67
C ASP A 298 -2.52 -16.91 -9.99
N SER A 299 -1.44 -17.61 -10.32
CA SER A 299 -0.66 -17.31 -11.53
C SER A 299 -1.42 -17.62 -12.82
N GLU A 300 -2.30 -18.63 -12.84
CA GLU A 300 -3.12 -18.99 -14.01
C GLU A 300 -4.15 -17.90 -14.28
N GLN A 301 -4.81 -17.42 -13.25
CA GLN A 301 -5.75 -16.31 -13.35
C GLN A 301 -5.09 -15.03 -13.86
N VAL A 302 -3.89 -14.68 -13.36
CA VAL A 302 -3.14 -13.52 -13.86
C VAL A 302 -2.88 -13.63 -15.36
N VAL A 303 -2.43 -14.81 -15.84
CA VAL A 303 -2.13 -15.05 -17.24
C VAL A 303 -3.40 -15.08 -18.09
N SER A 304 -4.45 -15.78 -17.65
CA SER A 304 -5.71 -15.94 -18.40
C SER A 304 -6.44 -14.61 -18.61
N ILE A 305 -6.36 -13.73 -17.63
CA ILE A 305 -6.91 -12.36 -17.71
C ILE A 305 -6.04 -11.46 -18.58
N GLY A 306 -4.73 -11.74 -18.71
CA GLY A 306 -3.77 -10.84 -19.30
C GLY A 306 -3.53 -9.61 -18.41
N ALA A 307 -3.60 -9.79 -17.10
CA ALA A 307 -3.46 -8.71 -16.15
C ALA A 307 -2.02 -8.17 -16.10
N GLN A 308 -1.89 -6.85 -15.98
CA GLN A 308 -0.61 -6.17 -15.85
C GLN A 308 -0.21 -6.10 -14.39
N CYS A 309 1.06 -6.39 -14.11
CA CYS A 309 1.64 -6.22 -12.78
C CYS A 309 2.00 -4.75 -12.55
N HIS A 310 1.36 -4.09 -11.60
CA HIS A 310 1.68 -2.71 -11.20
C HIS A 310 2.68 -2.65 -10.04
N GLU A 311 2.55 -3.59 -9.12
CA GLU A 311 3.51 -3.83 -8.05
C GLU A 311 3.39 -5.29 -7.60
N ARG A 312 4.28 -5.75 -6.75
CA ARG A 312 4.27 -7.12 -6.22
C ARG A 312 2.89 -7.47 -5.63
N GLY A 313 2.21 -8.44 -6.22
CA GLY A 313 0.88 -8.90 -5.83
C GLY A 313 -0.29 -8.06 -6.34
N ILE A 314 -0.05 -6.93 -6.99
CA ILE A 314 -1.08 -6.07 -7.54
C ILE A 314 -1.16 -6.26 -9.06
N TYR A 315 -2.22 -6.89 -9.50
CA TYR A 315 -2.50 -7.16 -10.91
C TYR A 315 -3.78 -6.48 -11.32
N GLU A 316 -3.73 -5.73 -12.43
CA GLU A 316 -4.87 -4.96 -12.91
C GLU A 316 -5.12 -5.22 -14.40
N ALA A 317 -6.38 -5.10 -14.79
CA ALA A 317 -6.82 -5.22 -16.17
C ALA A 317 -7.95 -4.24 -16.45
N TRP A 318 -8.15 -3.91 -17.74
CA TRP A 318 -9.31 -3.19 -18.20
C TRP A 318 -10.29 -4.15 -18.82
N ALA A 319 -11.55 -4.09 -18.39
CA ALA A 319 -12.64 -4.92 -18.89
C ALA A 319 -13.80 -4.06 -19.39
N PRO A 320 -14.52 -4.50 -20.43
CA PRO A 320 -15.78 -3.86 -20.79
C PRO A 320 -16.79 -3.98 -19.63
N ALA A 321 -17.43 -2.88 -19.27
CA ALA A 321 -18.41 -2.89 -18.18
C ALA A 321 -19.54 -3.90 -18.40
N ALA A 322 -19.91 -4.18 -19.65
CA ALA A 322 -20.95 -5.14 -20.01
C ALA A 322 -20.57 -6.60 -19.73
N GLU A 323 -19.26 -6.91 -19.64
CA GLU A 323 -18.78 -8.28 -19.38
C GLU A 323 -18.67 -8.60 -17.88
N LEU A 324 -18.91 -7.63 -17.00
CA LEU A 324 -18.79 -7.83 -15.55
C LEU A 324 -20.02 -8.54 -15.01
N THR A 325 -19.79 -9.59 -14.24
CA THR A 325 -20.81 -10.34 -13.48
C THR A 325 -20.62 -10.10 -11.97
N ASP A 326 -21.51 -10.65 -11.16
CA ASP A 326 -21.46 -10.70 -9.69
C ASP A 326 -21.04 -9.35 -9.06
N ARG A 327 -21.66 -8.27 -9.54
CA ARG A 327 -21.39 -6.93 -9.01
C ARG A 327 -21.95 -6.82 -7.59
N GLU A 328 -21.07 -6.57 -6.65
CA GLU A 328 -21.36 -6.57 -5.23
C GLU A 328 -20.79 -5.32 -4.54
N LEU A 329 -21.56 -4.78 -3.59
CA LEU A 329 -21.05 -3.85 -2.57
C LEU A 329 -20.93 -4.63 -1.27
N GLN A 330 -19.70 -4.83 -0.80
CA GLN A 330 -19.43 -5.55 0.42
C GLN A 330 -19.05 -4.57 1.54
N ASP A 331 -19.77 -4.65 2.64
CA ASP A 331 -19.46 -3.92 3.86
C ASP A 331 -18.67 -4.81 4.82
N THR A 332 -17.48 -4.39 5.19
CA THR A 332 -16.68 -4.99 6.26
C THR A 332 -16.89 -4.16 7.52
N PRO A 333 -17.69 -4.63 8.49
CA PRO A 333 -17.97 -3.87 9.70
C PRO A 333 -16.74 -3.80 10.58
N TYR A 334 -16.48 -2.64 11.17
CA TYR A 334 -15.48 -2.45 12.19
C TYR A 334 -16.12 -2.39 13.57
N PRO A 335 -15.58 -3.07 14.58
CA PRO A 335 -16.02 -2.89 15.94
C PRO A 335 -15.72 -1.45 16.38
N LEU A 336 -16.65 -0.70 17.00
CA LEU A 336 -16.43 0.64 17.55
C LEU A 336 -15.95 0.58 19.00
#